data_81513121c2839ac4b2b41d6f146f56ec
#
_entry.id   81513121c2839ac4b2b41d6f146f56ec
#
_cell.length_a   1.000
_cell.length_b   1.000
_cell.length_c   1.000
_cell.angle_alpha   90.00
_cell.angle_beta   90.00
_cell.angle_gamma   90.00
#
_symmetry.space_group_name_H-M   'P 1'
#
loop_
_entity.id
_entity.type
_entity.pdbx_description
1 polymer ?
#
loop_
_entity_poly.entity_id
_entity_poly.type
_entity_poly.pdbx_seq_one_letter_code
_entity_poly.pdbx_strand_id
1 'polypeptide(L)'
;MKLTFAILLAAFSGAVAAQNWIGLLKNTPAERFDEEDLRIFMDAGRKALNDTPDSQSVKWENPQTRAHGEITVLRSFETKGLPCKEVRVRNEAQGRKGDSRLNLCKKDGKWRLLSASQAKKAN
;
A
#
# COMPACT_ATOMS: atom_id res chain seq x y z
N MET A 1 24.31 49.62 -10.81
CA MET A 1 23.11 48.89 -10.35
C MET A 1 23.31 47.40 -10.57
N LYS A 2 23.58 46.69 -9.53
CA LYS A 2 23.70 45.21 -9.59
C LYS A 2 22.40 44.65 -9.05
N LEU A 3 21.60 44.06 -9.93
CA LEU A 3 20.44 43.26 -9.57
C LEU A 3 20.93 41.89 -9.19
N THR A 4 20.93 41.60 -7.91
CA THR A 4 21.18 40.26 -7.41
C THR A 4 19.86 39.50 -7.48
N PHE A 5 19.72 38.65 -8.47
CA PHE A 5 18.63 37.67 -8.51
C PHE A 5 18.94 36.61 -7.48
N ALA A 6 18.25 36.68 -6.37
CA ALA A 6 18.19 35.57 -5.42
C ALA A 6 17.26 34.49 -6.01
N ILE A 7 17.83 33.44 -6.54
CA ILE A 7 17.07 32.26 -6.93
C ILE A 7 16.69 31.55 -5.63
N LEU A 8 15.43 31.69 -5.26
CA LEU A 8 14.85 30.90 -4.20
C LEU A 8 14.68 29.47 -4.74
N LEU A 9 15.60 28.61 -4.40
CA LEU A 9 15.41 27.16 -4.56
C LEU A 9 14.34 26.74 -3.56
N ALA A 10 13.10 26.66 -4.02
CA ALA A 10 12.07 25.95 -3.28
C ALA A 10 12.41 24.46 -3.33
N ALA A 11 12.99 23.95 -2.27
CA ALA A 11 13.14 22.52 -2.09
C ALA A 11 11.74 21.92 -1.90
N PHE A 12 11.21 21.32 -2.94
CA PHE A 12 10.01 20.51 -2.86
C PHE A 12 10.33 19.23 -2.07
N SER A 13 10.08 19.29 -0.76
CA SER A 13 10.13 18.09 0.08
C SER A 13 8.83 17.29 -0.14
N GLY A 14 8.73 16.57 -1.26
CA GLY A 14 7.57 15.78 -1.62
C GLY A 14 7.53 14.36 -1.06
N ALA A 15 8.18 14.09 0.09
CA ALA A 15 8.37 12.72 0.54
C ALA A 15 7.57 12.30 1.78
N VAL A 16 6.66 13.14 2.31
CA VAL A 16 6.06 12.87 3.63
C VAL A 16 4.93 11.84 3.60
N ALA A 17 4.28 11.62 2.45
CA ALA A 17 3.15 10.69 2.36
C ALA A 17 3.57 9.21 2.32
N ALA A 18 4.81 8.89 1.95
CA ALA A 18 5.30 7.51 1.83
C ALA A 18 5.76 6.92 3.18
N GLN A 19 5.96 7.73 4.21
CA GLN A 19 6.54 7.27 5.47
C GLN A 19 5.53 6.69 6.46
N ASN A 20 4.26 7.06 6.36
CA ASN A 20 3.26 6.68 7.36
C ASN A 20 2.84 5.21 7.30
N TRP A 21 2.97 4.55 6.17
CA TRP A 21 2.59 3.14 6.05
C TRP A 21 3.79 2.19 6.02
N ILE A 22 5.02 2.70 5.93
CA ILE A 22 6.23 1.88 6.11
C ILE A 22 6.25 1.25 7.49
N GLY A 23 5.75 1.94 8.53
CA GLY A 23 5.61 1.39 9.87
C GLY A 23 4.67 0.19 9.95
N LEU A 24 3.70 0.07 9.04
CA LEU A 24 2.78 -1.07 8.95
C LEU A 24 3.46 -2.32 8.36
N LEU A 25 4.54 -2.14 7.65
CA LEU A 25 5.32 -3.23 7.05
C LEU A 25 6.36 -3.80 8.01
N LYS A 26 6.56 -3.14 9.16
CA LYS A 26 7.49 -3.58 10.20
C LYS A 26 7.07 -4.96 10.73
N ASN A 27 8.03 -5.86 10.87
CA ASN A 27 7.83 -7.26 11.26
C ASN A 27 7.04 -8.11 10.24
N THR A 28 6.90 -7.62 9.02
CA THR A 28 6.34 -8.37 7.90
C THR A 28 7.41 -8.71 6.86
N PRO A 29 7.17 -9.62 5.92
CA PRO A 29 8.11 -9.89 4.82
C PRO A 29 8.47 -8.65 4.02
N ALA A 30 7.57 -7.68 3.92
CA ALA A 30 7.79 -6.43 3.18
C ALA A 30 8.91 -5.58 3.76
N GLU A 31 9.28 -5.76 5.02
CA GLU A 31 10.46 -5.13 5.61
C GLU A 31 11.76 -5.54 4.91
N ARG A 32 11.77 -6.68 4.25
CA ARG A 32 12.92 -7.23 3.51
C ARG A 32 12.85 -7.03 2.01
N PHE A 33 11.87 -6.27 1.53
CA PHE A 33 11.75 -5.94 0.11
C PHE A 33 12.85 -4.97 -0.30
N ASP A 34 13.45 -5.21 -1.47
CA ASP A 34 14.22 -4.18 -2.15
C ASP A 34 13.27 -3.20 -2.87
N GLU A 35 13.82 -2.20 -3.55
CA GLU A 35 13.01 -1.19 -4.24
C GLU A 35 12.13 -1.79 -5.34
N GLU A 36 12.65 -2.77 -6.08
CA GLU A 36 11.91 -3.42 -7.15
C GLU A 36 10.80 -4.34 -6.60
N ASP A 37 11.09 -5.09 -5.53
CA ASP A 37 10.07 -5.87 -4.82
C ASP A 37 8.91 -4.98 -4.40
N LEU A 38 9.24 -3.84 -3.81
CA LEU A 38 8.24 -2.89 -3.32
C LEU A 38 7.42 -2.32 -4.48
N ARG A 39 8.06 -1.98 -5.60
CA ARG A 39 7.37 -1.47 -6.80
C ARG A 39 6.37 -2.50 -7.34
N ILE A 40 6.80 -3.74 -7.49
CA ILE A 40 5.95 -4.83 -8.00
C ILE A 40 4.79 -5.09 -7.04
N PHE A 41 5.06 -5.14 -5.74
CA PHE A 41 4.03 -5.30 -4.71
C PHE A 41 3.01 -4.16 -4.73
N MET A 42 3.46 -2.93 -4.85
CA MET A 42 2.58 -1.75 -4.89
C MET A 42 1.70 -1.74 -6.15
N ASP A 43 2.23 -2.15 -7.30
CA ASP A 43 1.45 -2.28 -8.51
C ASP A 43 0.38 -3.35 -8.38
N ALA A 44 0.70 -4.48 -7.77
CA ALA A 44 -0.26 -5.54 -7.47
C ALA A 44 -1.35 -5.03 -6.51
N GLY A 45 -0.97 -4.25 -5.51
CA GLY A 45 -1.91 -3.64 -4.56
C GLY A 45 -2.89 -2.69 -5.25
N ARG A 46 -2.41 -1.82 -6.12
CA ARG A 46 -3.29 -0.93 -6.90
C ARG A 46 -4.26 -1.70 -7.78
N LYS A 47 -3.79 -2.75 -8.44
CA LYS A 47 -4.64 -3.62 -9.25
C LYS A 47 -5.70 -4.32 -8.41
N ALA A 48 -5.32 -4.84 -7.25
CA ALA A 48 -6.25 -5.49 -6.34
C ALA A 48 -7.35 -4.52 -5.88
N LEU A 49 -6.97 -3.31 -5.49
CA LEU A 49 -7.91 -2.34 -4.97
C LEU A 49 -8.79 -1.69 -6.03
N ASN A 50 -8.27 -1.45 -7.23
CA ASN A 50 -9.00 -0.73 -8.28
C ASN A 50 -9.74 -1.65 -9.26
N ASP A 51 -9.20 -2.82 -9.57
CA ASP A 51 -9.62 -3.60 -10.73
C ASP A 51 -9.96 -5.06 -10.43
N THR A 52 -9.98 -5.46 -9.16
CA THR A 52 -10.19 -6.85 -8.80
C THR A 52 -11.51 -7.02 -8.05
N PRO A 53 -12.41 -7.89 -8.55
CA PRO A 53 -13.66 -8.21 -7.85
C PRO A 53 -13.43 -8.90 -6.51
N ASP A 54 -14.46 -8.85 -5.65
CA ASP A 54 -14.46 -9.56 -4.38
C ASP A 54 -14.20 -11.06 -4.59
N SER A 55 -13.50 -11.67 -3.67
CA SER A 55 -13.10 -13.08 -3.66
C SER A 55 -12.04 -13.46 -4.69
N GLN A 56 -11.50 -12.52 -5.42
CA GLN A 56 -10.42 -12.75 -6.38
C GLN A 56 -9.08 -12.22 -5.88
N SER A 57 -8.01 -12.73 -6.46
CA SER A 57 -6.64 -12.46 -6.03
C SER A 57 -5.77 -11.92 -7.16
N VAL A 58 -4.77 -11.13 -6.77
CA VAL A 58 -3.67 -10.71 -7.63
C VAL A 58 -2.38 -11.29 -7.07
N LYS A 59 -1.66 -12.05 -7.89
CA LYS A 59 -0.35 -12.59 -7.55
C LYS A 59 0.75 -11.68 -8.07
N TRP A 60 1.86 -11.61 -7.35
CA TRP A 60 3.04 -10.89 -7.77
C TRP A 60 4.30 -11.67 -7.45
N GLU A 61 5.34 -11.43 -8.20
CA GLU A 61 6.63 -12.07 -8.02
C GLU A 61 7.75 -11.20 -8.60
N ASN A 62 8.87 -11.15 -7.91
CA ASN A 62 10.11 -10.64 -8.46
C ASN A 62 11.05 -11.83 -8.73
N PRO A 63 11.29 -12.21 -9.99
CA PRO A 63 12.10 -13.37 -10.30
C PRO A 63 13.57 -13.23 -9.90
N GLN A 64 14.07 -12.01 -9.71
CA GLN A 64 15.45 -11.77 -9.32
C GLN A 64 15.72 -12.06 -7.85
N THR A 65 14.81 -11.65 -6.98
CA THR A 65 14.93 -11.84 -5.53
C THR A 65 14.15 -13.05 -5.03
N ARG A 66 13.19 -13.52 -5.83
CA ARG A 66 12.19 -14.53 -5.51
C ARG A 66 11.17 -14.08 -4.47
N ALA A 67 11.17 -12.81 -4.09
CA ALA A 67 10.07 -12.26 -3.31
C ALA A 67 8.77 -12.40 -4.09
N HIS A 68 7.70 -12.80 -3.42
CA HIS A 68 6.41 -13.03 -4.07
C HIS A 68 5.28 -12.93 -3.05
N GLY A 69 4.08 -12.87 -3.57
CA GLY A 69 2.91 -12.82 -2.72
C GLY A 69 1.60 -12.86 -3.47
N GLU A 70 0.53 -12.69 -2.72
CA GLU A 70 -0.84 -12.69 -3.21
C GLU A 70 -1.66 -11.70 -2.40
N ILE A 71 -2.46 -10.91 -3.08
CA ILE A 71 -3.41 -10.00 -2.48
C ILE A 71 -4.81 -10.45 -2.88
N THR A 72 -5.62 -10.83 -1.91
CA THR A 72 -7.00 -11.27 -2.12
C THR A 72 -7.96 -10.20 -1.66
N VAL A 73 -8.89 -9.81 -2.52
CA VAL A 73 -9.99 -8.92 -2.13
C VAL A 73 -11.04 -9.76 -1.44
N LEU A 74 -11.21 -9.59 -0.13
CA LEU A 74 -12.14 -10.38 0.66
C LEU A 74 -13.56 -9.85 0.56
N ARG A 75 -13.73 -8.55 0.64
CA ARG A 75 -15.04 -7.90 0.53
C ARG A 75 -14.89 -6.42 0.23
N SER A 76 -15.95 -5.86 -0.34
CA SER A 76 -16.13 -4.42 -0.49
C SER A 76 -17.18 -3.93 0.49
N PHE A 77 -16.98 -2.76 1.05
CA PHE A 77 -17.91 -2.15 1.98
C PHE A 77 -17.83 -0.63 1.90
N GLU A 78 -18.68 0.04 2.64
CA GLU A 78 -18.71 1.50 2.69
C GLU A 78 -18.67 1.96 4.15
N THR A 79 -17.91 3.01 4.42
CA THR A 79 -17.95 3.69 5.72
C THR A 79 -17.80 5.19 5.51
N LYS A 80 -18.63 5.96 6.20
CA LYS A 80 -18.66 7.43 6.10
C LYS A 80 -18.75 7.94 4.65
N GLY A 81 -19.48 7.24 3.79
CA GLY A 81 -19.63 7.59 2.39
C GLY A 81 -18.43 7.24 1.49
N LEU A 82 -17.42 6.56 2.01
CA LEU A 82 -16.23 6.17 1.26
C LEU A 82 -16.29 4.70 0.84
N PRO A 83 -15.90 4.38 -0.41
CA PRO A 83 -15.75 2.99 -0.82
C PRO A 83 -14.52 2.38 -0.16
N CYS A 84 -14.69 1.19 0.40
CA CYS A 84 -13.65 0.49 1.15
C CYS A 84 -13.51 -0.96 0.69
N LYS A 85 -12.35 -1.55 0.95
CA LYS A 85 -12.08 -2.97 0.70
C LYS A 85 -11.30 -3.58 1.85
N GLU A 86 -11.68 -4.79 2.22
CA GLU A 86 -10.87 -5.65 3.07
C GLU A 86 -10.06 -6.57 2.17
N VAL A 87 -8.75 -6.57 2.36
CA VAL A 87 -7.84 -7.42 1.60
C VAL A 87 -7.00 -8.29 2.52
N ARG A 88 -6.67 -9.47 2.04
CA ARG A 88 -5.71 -10.37 2.67
C ARG A 88 -4.42 -10.29 1.89
N VAL A 89 -3.33 -10.02 2.58
CA VAL A 89 -2.00 -9.90 2.00
C VAL A 89 -1.13 -11.03 2.51
N ARG A 90 -0.67 -11.86 1.61
CA ARG A 90 0.30 -12.92 1.89
C ARG A 90 1.56 -12.63 1.11
N ASN A 91 2.67 -12.53 1.80
CA ASN A 91 3.97 -12.26 1.18
C ASN A 91 5.04 -13.19 1.73
N GLU A 92 6.06 -13.42 0.92
CA GLU A 92 7.28 -14.12 1.30
C GLU A 92 8.48 -13.41 0.71
N ALA A 93 9.48 -13.13 1.55
CA ALA A 93 10.75 -12.54 1.15
C ALA A 93 11.85 -13.01 2.08
N GLN A 94 12.96 -13.49 1.51
CA GLN A 94 14.12 -13.95 2.27
C GLN A 94 13.78 -14.94 3.39
N GLY A 95 12.92 -15.91 3.08
CA GLY A 95 12.49 -16.93 4.03
C GLY A 95 11.49 -16.50 5.09
N ARG A 96 11.07 -15.23 5.11
CA ARG A 96 10.02 -14.72 6.01
C ARG A 96 8.68 -14.76 5.30
N LYS A 97 7.69 -15.37 5.94
CA LYS A 97 6.31 -15.41 5.47
C LYS A 97 5.44 -14.53 6.35
N GLY A 98 4.47 -13.88 5.73
CA GLY A 98 3.48 -13.07 6.43
C GLY A 98 2.10 -13.24 5.84
N ASP A 99 1.08 -13.06 6.68
CA ASP A 99 -0.33 -13.14 6.34
C ASP A 99 -1.06 -12.07 7.17
N SER A 100 -1.61 -11.09 6.51
CA SER A 100 -2.26 -9.95 7.17
C SER A 100 -3.57 -9.60 6.49
N ARG A 101 -4.52 -9.06 7.25
CA ARG A 101 -5.74 -8.47 6.72
C ARG A 101 -5.71 -6.96 6.94
N LEU A 102 -6.04 -6.22 5.90
CA LEU A 102 -6.05 -4.77 5.90
C LEU A 102 -7.39 -4.26 5.39
N ASN A 103 -7.86 -3.19 6.01
CA ASN A 103 -9.03 -2.45 5.54
C ASN A 103 -8.55 -1.12 5.00
N LEU A 104 -8.88 -0.83 3.75
CA LEU A 104 -8.51 0.41 3.07
C LEU A 104 -9.75 1.08 2.52
N CYS A 105 -9.77 2.42 2.58
CA CYS A 105 -10.83 3.22 2.01
C CYS A 105 -10.26 4.23 1.01
N LYS A 106 -11.01 4.48 -0.06
CA LYS A 106 -10.60 5.43 -1.10
C LYS A 106 -11.15 6.80 -0.79
N LYS A 107 -10.25 7.78 -0.65
CA LYS A 107 -10.58 9.19 -0.46
C LYS A 107 -9.74 10.04 -1.39
N ASP A 108 -10.39 10.93 -2.13
CA ASP A 108 -9.72 11.82 -3.09
C ASP A 108 -8.82 11.05 -4.09
N GLY A 109 -9.30 9.91 -4.57
CA GLY A 109 -8.56 9.06 -5.50
C GLY A 109 -7.43 8.23 -4.90
N LYS A 110 -7.25 8.27 -3.59
CA LYS A 110 -6.17 7.55 -2.90
C LYS A 110 -6.69 6.56 -1.89
N TRP A 111 -6.12 5.37 -1.89
CA TRP A 111 -6.40 4.35 -0.89
C TRP A 111 -5.62 4.63 0.39
N ARG A 112 -6.32 4.61 1.51
CA ARG A 112 -5.75 4.85 2.82
C ARG A 112 -6.15 3.74 3.78
N LEU A 113 -5.24 3.39 4.67
CA LEU A 113 -5.52 2.38 5.68
C LEU A 113 -6.56 2.90 6.68
N LEU A 114 -7.54 2.04 6.95
CA LEU A 114 -8.53 2.27 7.99
C LEU A 114 -7.97 1.74 9.32
N SER A 115 -8.10 2.49 10.40
CA SER A 115 -7.68 2.01 11.73
C SER A 115 -8.55 0.84 12.18
N ALA A 116 -8.04 0.00 13.09
CA ALA A 116 -8.78 -1.14 13.62
C ALA A 116 -10.13 -0.73 14.27
N SER A 117 -10.18 0.41 14.94
CA SER A 117 -11.42 0.94 15.52
C SER A 117 -12.41 1.39 14.47
N GLN A 118 -11.96 1.97 13.37
CA GLN A 118 -12.80 2.36 12.23
C GLN A 118 -13.32 1.12 11.48
N ALA A 119 -12.51 0.09 11.34
CA ALA A 119 -12.93 -1.17 10.73
C ALA A 119 -14.04 -1.86 11.52
N LYS A 120 -13.98 -1.84 12.86
CA LYS A 120 -15.04 -2.37 13.73
C LYS A 120 -16.36 -1.62 13.59
N LYS A 121 -16.31 -0.31 13.38
CA LYS A 121 -17.51 0.52 13.17
C LYS A 121 -18.15 0.29 11.81
N ALA A 122 -17.40 -0.19 10.84
CA ALA A 122 -17.88 -0.45 9.48
C ALA A 122 -18.62 -1.79 9.34
N ASN A 123 -18.55 -2.63 10.35
CA ASN A 123 -19.27 -3.90 10.39
C ASN A 123 -20.67 -3.71 11.01
#